data_06e230edf239ce010284faea5888e495
#
_entry.id   06e230edf239ce010284faea5888e495
#
_cell.length_a   1.000
_cell.length_b   1.000
_cell.length_c   1.000
_cell.angle_alpha   90.00
_cell.angle_beta   90.00
_cell.angle_gamma   90.00
#
_symmetry.space_group_name_H-M   'P 1'
#
loop_
_entity.id
_entity.type
_entity.pdbx_description
1 polymer ?
#
loop_
_entity_poly.entity_id
_entity_poly.type
_entity_poly.pdbx_seq_one_letter_code
_entity_poly.pdbx_strand_id
1 'polypeptide(L)'
;HGAITTIHDVTNTQVPVDFYKSDLRRARGCMQSLIPTTTGSAKAIAEIFPELKGKLNGHAVRVPLLNGSLTDAVFELNKEVTTEQVNMALKEASETYLKGILGYEERPLVSADYVNDSRSSIVDSLSTMVVNSNLLKIYAWYDNEWGYSCRLADLTEYVIKKEI
;
A
#
# COMPACT_ATOMS: atom_id res chain seq x y z
N HIS A 1 2.89 9.21 14.45
CA HIS A 1 2.09 7.98 14.44
C HIS A 1 1.05 8.02 13.33
N GLY A 2 0.41 6.87 13.02
CA GLY A 2 -0.50 6.85 11.90
C GLY A 2 -1.39 5.62 11.83
N ALA A 3 -2.29 5.62 10.85
CA ALA A 3 -3.16 4.51 10.52
C ALA A 3 -3.14 4.24 9.02
N ILE A 4 -3.19 2.97 8.64
CA ILE A 4 -3.20 2.55 7.24
C ILE A 4 -4.47 1.74 6.98
N THR A 5 -5.16 2.06 5.91
CA THR A 5 -6.21 1.23 5.36
C THR A 5 -5.80 0.78 3.96
N THR A 6 -5.72 -0.52 3.75
CA THR A 6 -5.48 -1.06 2.41
C THR A 6 -6.81 -1.41 1.76
N ILE A 7 -7.15 -0.74 0.68
CA ILE A 7 -8.27 -1.08 -0.20
C ILE A 7 -7.70 -2.09 -1.19
N HIS A 8 -8.03 -3.36 -0.98
CA HIS A 8 -7.31 -4.49 -1.57
C HIS A 8 -8.25 -5.35 -2.41
N ASP A 9 -7.76 -5.84 -3.52
CA ASP A 9 -8.46 -6.84 -4.32
C ASP A 9 -8.80 -8.10 -3.53
N VAL A 10 -9.61 -8.97 -4.13
CA VAL A 10 -9.90 -10.28 -3.56
C VAL A 10 -8.71 -11.22 -3.69
N THR A 11 -8.55 -12.11 -2.71
CA THR A 11 -7.52 -13.14 -2.71
C THR A 11 -8.16 -14.52 -2.49
N ASN A 12 -7.37 -15.58 -2.50
CA ASN A 12 -7.85 -16.95 -2.24
C ASN A 12 -8.52 -17.14 -0.85
N THR A 13 -8.41 -16.16 0.03
CA THR A 13 -9.07 -16.20 1.35
C THR A 13 -10.52 -15.74 1.30
N GLN A 14 -10.96 -15.07 0.25
CA GLN A 14 -12.33 -14.69 0.00
C GLN A 14 -13.08 -15.81 -0.77
N VAL A 15 -14.41 -15.80 -0.70
CA VAL A 15 -15.29 -16.71 -1.43
C VAL A 15 -16.15 -15.93 -2.42
N PRO A 16 -16.39 -16.44 -3.64
CA PRO A 16 -17.22 -15.73 -4.64
C PRO A 16 -18.69 -15.58 -4.20
N VAL A 17 -19.23 -16.60 -3.57
CA VAL A 17 -20.59 -16.65 -2.98
C VAL A 17 -20.50 -16.99 -1.50
N ASP A 18 -21.55 -16.68 -0.75
CA ASP A 18 -21.60 -16.99 0.70
C ASP A 18 -21.26 -18.46 0.95
N PHE A 19 -20.31 -18.71 1.83
CA PHE A 19 -19.86 -20.03 2.18
C PHE A 19 -19.40 -20.07 3.65
N TYR A 20 -19.59 -21.20 4.31
CA TYR A 20 -19.22 -21.36 5.72
C TYR A 20 -17.71 -21.15 5.95
N LYS A 21 -17.39 -20.23 6.85
CA LYS A 21 -16.04 -19.99 7.40
C LYS A 21 -16.15 -19.55 8.86
N SER A 22 -15.14 -19.84 9.64
CA SER A 22 -15.04 -19.39 11.03
C SER A 22 -15.01 -17.86 11.17
N ASP A 23 -14.37 -17.18 10.22
CA ASP A 23 -14.45 -15.73 10.09
C ASP A 23 -15.73 -15.36 9.31
N LEU A 24 -16.72 -14.83 10.02
CA LEU A 24 -18.04 -14.51 9.47
C LEU A 24 -18.00 -13.43 8.37
N ARG A 25 -17.03 -12.53 8.40
CA ARG A 25 -16.85 -11.55 7.32
C ARG A 25 -16.32 -12.21 6.05
N ARG A 26 -15.35 -13.12 6.18
CA ARG A 26 -14.79 -13.87 5.05
C ARG A 26 -15.73 -14.98 4.53
N ALA A 27 -16.80 -15.29 5.27
CA ALA A 27 -17.86 -16.18 4.83
C ALA A 27 -18.81 -15.55 3.80
N ARG A 28 -18.80 -14.21 3.66
CA ARG A 28 -19.65 -13.50 2.73
C ARG A 28 -19.04 -13.44 1.34
N GLY A 29 -19.92 -13.50 0.32
CA GLY A 29 -19.53 -13.41 -1.08
C GLY A 29 -18.82 -12.12 -1.41
N CYS A 30 -17.59 -12.21 -1.93
CA CYS A 30 -16.72 -11.06 -2.15
C CYS A 30 -17.04 -10.27 -3.42
N MET A 31 -17.82 -10.83 -4.34
CA MET A 31 -18.11 -10.18 -5.63
C MET A 31 -19.09 -9.00 -5.52
N GLN A 32 -19.72 -8.83 -4.36
CA GLN A 32 -20.71 -7.78 -4.12
C GLN A 32 -20.60 -7.15 -2.72
N SER A 33 -19.46 -7.35 -2.05
CA SER A 33 -19.28 -6.93 -0.67
C SER A 33 -17.94 -6.23 -0.45
N LEU A 34 -17.96 -5.19 0.38
CA LEU A 34 -16.76 -4.66 1.01
C LEU A 34 -16.49 -5.48 2.28
N ILE A 35 -15.33 -6.12 2.36
CA ILE A 35 -15.02 -7.05 3.46
C ILE A 35 -13.85 -6.52 4.29
N PRO A 36 -14.10 -5.91 5.46
CA PRO A 36 -13.04 -5.54 6.39
C PRO A 36 -12.31 -6.80 6.89
N THR A 37 -10.98 -6.76 6.89
CA THR A 37 -10.14 -7.87 7.34
C THR A 37 -8.85 -7.35 7.95
N THR A 38 -8.17 -8.20 8.71
CA THR A 38 -6.83 -7.90 9.23
C THR A 38 -5.81 -7.85 8.10
N THR A 39 -4.74 -7.05 8.30
CA THR A 39 -3.57 -7.05 7.45
C THR A 39 -2.32 -7.35 8.27
N GLY A 40 -1.39 -8.12 7.70
CA GLY A 40 -0.07 -8.34 8.28
C GLY A 40 0.87 -7.15 8.14
N SER A 41 0.55 -6.20 7.26
CA SER A 41 1.45 -5.11 6.87
C SER A 41 1.88 -4.24 8.06
N ALA A 42 0.96 -3.90 8.98
CA ALA A 42 1.30 -3.09 10.15
C ALA A 42 2.27 -3.79 11.11
N LYS A 43 2.18 -5.12 11.24
CA LYS A 43 3.14 -5.91 12.02
C LYS A 43 4.50 -5.97 11.32
N ALA A 44 4.51 -6.25 10.02
CA ALA A 44 5.73 -6.31 9.22
C ALA A 44 6.48 -4.97 9.23
N ILE A 45 5.79 -3.85 9.12
CA ILE A 45 6.42 -2.52 9.21
C ILE A 45 7.10 -2.33 10.57
N ALA A 46 6.48 -2.74 11.67
CA ALA A 46 7.06 -2.62 13.01
C ALA A 46 8.25 -3.57 13.26
N GLU A 47 8.38 -4.65 12.49
CA GLU A 47 9.56 -5.53 12.51
C GLU A 47 10.74 -4.90 11.75
N ILE A 48 10.47 -4.20 10.64
CA ILE A 48 11.50 -3.51 9.83
C ILE A 48 11.89 -2.17 10.48
N PHE A 49 10.93 -1.44 11.03
CA PHE A 49 11.09 -0.15 11.69
C PHE A 49 10.60 -0.22 13.14
N PRO A 50 11.42 -0.75 14.07
CA PRO A 50 11.02 -0.96 15.48
C PRO A 50 10.52 0.30 16.20
N GLU A 51 10.97 1.48 15.78
CA GLU A 51 10.54 2.78 16.31
C GLU A 51 9.07 3.10 16.02
N LEU A 52 8.45 2.41 15.06
CA LEU A 52 7.03 2.53 14.70
C LEU A 52 6.14 1.56 15.48
N LYS A 53 6.73 0.69 16.31
CA LYS A 53 5.97 -0.27 17.12
C LYS A 53 4.99 0.45 18.05
N GLY A 54 3.70 0.15 17.91
CA GLY A 54 2.63 0.80 18.66
C GLY A 54 2.24 2.20 18.17
N LYS A 55 2.97 2.76 17.18
CA LYS A 55 2.67 4.07 16.59
C LYS A 55 1.99 3.97 15.24
N LEU A 56 2.06 2.81 14.60
CA LEU A 56 1.44 2.51 13.31
C LEU A 56 0.60 1.24 13.42
N ASN A 57 -0.63 1.30 12.94
CA ASN A 57 -1.53 0.16 12.84
C ASN A 57 -2.43 0.31 11.62
N GLY A 58 -3.11 -0.78 11.24
CA GLY A 58 -4.01 -0.73 10.09
C GLY A 58 -4.79 -2.01 9.87
N HIS A 59 -5.67 -1.93 8.87
CA HIS A 59 -6.48 -3.05 8.41
C HIS A 59 -6.67 -2.98 6.90
N ALA A 60 -7.25 -4.01 6.32
CA ALA A 60 -7.61 -4.02 4.91
C ALA A 60 -9.13 -4.05 4.73
N VAL A 61 -9.59 -3.49 3.62
CA VAL A 61 -10.95 -3.68 3.11
C VAL A 61 -10.82 -4.36 1.75
N ARG A 62 -11.32 -5.60 1.64
CA ARG A 62 -11.38 -6.29 0.35
C ARG A 62 -12.50 -5.71 -0.48
N VAL A 63 -12.19 -5.50 -1.76
CA VAL A 63 -13.12 -4.96 -2.75
C VAL A 63 -13.25 -5.92 -3.92
N PRO A 64 -14.38 -5.94 -4.66
CA PRO A 64 -14.61 -6.88 -5.76
C PRO A 64 -13.80 -6.51 -7.02
N LEU A 65 -12.47 -6.52 -6.89
CA LEU A 65 -11.49 -6.36 -7.97
C LEU A 65 -10.61 -7.60 -8.03
N LEU A 66 -10.10 -7.92 -9.21
CA LEU A 66 -9.25 -9.10 -9.45
C LEU A 66 -7.76 -8.79 -9.24
N ASN A 67 -7.34 -7.56 -9.46
CA ASN A 67 -5.96 -7.09 -9.26
C ASN A 67 -5.93 -5.56 -9.15
N GLY A 68 -4.90 -5.04 -8.51
CA GLY A 68 -4.72 -3.61 -8.27
C GLY A 68 -5.32 -3.16 -6.93
N SER A 69 -4.50 -2.56 -6.10
CA SER A 69 -4.82 -2.19 -4.73
C SER A 69 -4.38 -0.77 -4.42
N LEU A 70 -4.96 -0.20 -3.38
CA LEU A 70 -4.67 1.16 -2.92
C LEU A 70 -4.35 1.15 -1.43
N THR A 71 -3.25 1.75 -1.05
CA THR A 71 -2.95 2.09 0.34
C THR A 71 -3.44 3.51 0.63
N ASP A 72 -4.33 3.66 1.59
CA ASP A 72 -4.74 4.91 2.22
C ASP A 72 -3.98 5.03 3.54
N ALA A 73 -3.01 5.93 3.61
CA ALA A 73 -2.15 6.11 4.76
C ALA A 73 -2.33 7.51 5.35
N VAL A 74 -2.58 7.56 6.66
CA VAL A 74 -2.72 8.79 7.42
C VAL A 74 -1.65 8.84 8.50
N PHE A 75 -0.90 9.93 8.55
CA PHE A 75 0.19 10.13 9.49
C PHE A 75 0.07 11.47 10.20
N GLU A 76 0.23 11.47 11.50
CA GLU A 76 0.51 12.67 12.27
C GLU A 76 2.03 12.86 12.33
N LEU A 77 2.50 13.94 11.74
CA LEU A 77 3.91 14.28 11.62
C LEU A 77 4.40 15.07 12.84
N ASN A 78 5.69 14.93 13.15
CA ASN A 78 6.33 15.68 14.24
C ASN A 78 6.67 17.14 13.87
N LYS A 79 6.47 17.53 12.61
CA LYS A 79 6.74 18.87 12.09
C LYS A 79 5.65 19.32 11.14
N GLU A 80 5.49 20.61 11.01
CA GLU A 80 4.60 21.20 10.02
C GLU A 80 5.17 21.04 8.61
N VAL A 81 4.29 20.73 7.67
CA VAL A 81 4.61 20.56 6.24
C VAL A 81 3.45 21.08 5.39
N THR A 82 3.75 21.35 4.11
CA THR A 82 2.73 21.60 3.09
C THR A 82 2.60 20.38 2.15
N THR A 83 1.50 20.30 1.43
CA THR A 83 1.28 19.26 0.40
C THR A 83 2.40 19.28 -0.65
N GLU A 84 2.83 20.47 -1.06
CA GLU A 84 3.90 20.65 -2.06
C GLU A 84 5.24 20.12 -1.55
N GLN A 85 5.56 20.38 -0.28
CA GLN A 85 6.80 19.88 0.33
C GLN A 85 6.81 18.35 0.40
N VAL A 86 5.68 17.74 0.76
CA VAL A 86 5.55 16.27 0.79
C VAL A 86 5.67 15.70 -0.62
N ASN A 87 4.93 16.24 -1.58
CA ASN A 87 4.97 15.79 -2.97
C ASN A 87 6.37 15.93 -3.57
N MET A 88 7.08 17.03 -3.29
CA MET A 88 8.47 17.22 -3.72
C MET A 88 9.39 16.12 -3.16
N ALA A 89 9.29 15.84 -1.86
CA ALA A 89 10.13 14.83 -1.22
C ALA A 89 9.85 13.41 -1.76
N LEU A 90 8.58 13.06 -2.03
CA LEU A 90 8.19 11.77 -2.59
C LEU A 90 8.63 11.64 -4.06
N LYS A 91 8.53 12.71 -4.84
CA LYS A 91 9.02 12.76 -6.23
C LYS A 91 10.53 12.58 -6.27
N GLU A 92 11.27 13.34 -5.47
CA GLU A 92 12.73 13.20 -5.35
C GLU A 92 13.15 11.78 -4.98
N ALA A 93 12.48 11.18 -3.99
CA ALA A 93 12.75 9.79 -3.60
C ALA A 93 12.52 8.81 -4.76
N SER A 94 11.45 8.99 -5.53
CA SER A 94 11.12 8.13 -6.67
C SER A 94 12.10 8.25 -7.83
N GLU A 95 12.73 9.39 -7.99
CA GLU A 95 13.71 9.66 -9.05
C GLU A 95 15.15 9.31 -8.66
N THR A 96 15.43 9.15 -7.35
CA THR A 96 16.77 8.94 -6.79
C THR A 96 16.90 7.55 -6.13
N TYR A 97 16.91 7.49 -4.80
CA TYR A 97 17.26 6.27 -4.04
C TYR A 97 16.18 5.19 -4.03
N LEU A 98 14.94 5.50 -4.40
CA LEU A 98 13.86 4.53 -4.59
C LEU A 98 13.46 4.36 -6.06
N LYS A 99 14.34 4.76 -6.98
CA LYS A 99 14.08 4.64 -8.41
C LYS A 99 13.80 3.19 -8.82
N GLY A 100 12.67 2.96 -9.49
CA GLY A 100 12.19 1.64 -9.89
C GLY A 100 11.45 0.87 -8.79
N ILE A 101 11.45 1.37 -7.54
CA ILE A 101 10.73 0.80 -6.40
C ILE A 101 9.52 1.65 -6.05
N LEU A 102 9.72 2.96 -5.88
CA LEU A 102 8.67 3.95 -5.69
C LEU A 102 8.34 4.62 -7.02
N GLY A 103 7.07 4.77 -7.30
CA GLY A 103 6.57 5.62 -8.39
C GLY A 103 5.93 6.89 -7.84
N TYR A 104 5.87 7.91 -8.68
CA TYR A 104 5.18 9.17 -8.41
C TYR A 104 4.33 9.50 -9.64
N GLU A 105 3.02 9.67 -9.46
CA GLU A 105 2.07 9.87 -10.56
C GLU A 105 1.36 11.21 -10.40
N GLU A 106 1.32 11.96 -11.49
CA GLU A 106 0.70 13.30 -11.58
C GLU A 106 -0.56 13.30 -12.46
N ARG A 107 -0.88 12.14 -13.08
CA ARG A 107 -2.09 11.98 -13.91
C ARG A 107 -3.24 11.41 -13.07
N PRO A 108 -4.50 11.72 -13.43
CA PRO A 108 -5.69 11.20 -12.75
C PRO A 108 -5.99 9.75 -13.18
N LEU A 109 -5.18 8.79 -12.70
CA LEU A 109 -5.28 7.37 -13.02
C LEU A 109 -6.03 6.60 -11.92
N VAL A 110 -6.40 5.36 -12.23
CA VAL A 110 -7.15 4.47 -11.34
C VAL A 110 -6.47 3.09 -11.24
N SER A 111 -6.96 2.21 -10.38
CA SER A 111 -6.34 0.91 -10.08
C SER A 111 -6.03 0.07 -11.32
N ALA A 112 -6.87 0.10 -12.36
CA ALA A 112 -6.67 -0.67 -13.59
C ALA A 112 -5.42 -0.25 -14.37
N ASP A 113 -4.99 1.00 -14.23
CA ASP A 113 -3.82 1.56 -14.93
C ASP A 113 -2.49 1.08 -14.33
N TYR A 114 -2.54 0.51 -13.12
CA TYR A 114 -1.36 0.03 -12.39
C TYR A 114 -1.21 -1.50 -12.41
N VAL A 115 -2.10 -2.20 -13.10
CA VAL A 115 -1.96 -3.65 -13.32
C VAL A 115 -0.69 -3.93 -14.14
N ASN A 116 0.13 -4.87 -13.67
CA ASN A 116 1.47 -5.18 -14.18
C ASN A 116 2.54 -4.08 -13.97
N ASP A 117 2.29 -3.11 -13.10
CA ASP A 117 3.34 -2.19 -12.69
C ASP A 117 4.34 -2.90 -11.77
N SER A 118 5.61 -2.87 -12.15
CA SER A 118 6.68 -3.56 -11.41
C SER A 118 7.12 -2.84 -10.15
N ARG A 119 6.70 -1.59 -9.94
CA ARG A 119 7.07 -0.80 -8.75
C ARG A 119 6.27 -1.29 -7.54
N SER A 120 6.88 -1.19 -6.38
CA SER A 120 6.24 -1.65 -5.12
C SER A 120 5.12 -0.74 -4.65
N SER A 121 5.17 0.55 -4.99
CA SER A 121 4.18 1.55 -4.59
C SER A 121 4.26 2.75 -5.53
N ILE A 122 3.13 3.31 -5.91
CA ILE A 122 3.05 4.50 -6.78
C ILE A 122 2.20 5.55 -6.07
N VAL A 123 2.85 6.64 -5.64
CA VAL A 123 2.16 7.75 -4.98
C VAL A 123 1.24 8.46 -5.96
N ASP A 124 -0.02 8.63 -5.58
CA ASP A 124 -0.99 9.50 -6.25
C ASP A 124 -0.83 10.92 -5.71
N SER A 125 -0.10 11.74 -6.45
CA SER A 125 0.22 13.11 -6.00
C SER A 125 -1.00 14.04 -5.94
N LEU A 126 -2.01 13.77 -6.76
CA LEU A 126 -3.25 14.54 -6.77
C LEU A 126 -4.11 14.30 -5.53
N SER A 127 -3.93 13.15 -4.88
CA SER A 127 -4.65 12.77 -3.67
C SER A 127 -3.88 13.07 -2.38
N THR A 128 -2.64 13.55 -2.46
CA THR A 128 -1.87 13.97 -1.28
C THR A 128 -2.56 15.13 -0.58
N MET A 129 -2.75 15.02 0.72
CA MET A 129 -3.46 16.02 1.52
C MET A 129 -2.73 16.27 2.84
N VAL A 130 -2.60 17.52 3.23
CA VAL A 130 -2.12 17.91 4.57
C VAL A 130 -3.22 18.71 5.26
N VAL A 131 -3.64 18.26 6.43
CA VAL A 131 -4.65 18.93 7.27
C VAL A 131 -3.93 19.46 8.50
N ASN A 132 -4.25 20.68 8.91
CA ASN A 132 -3.70 21.34 10.10
C ASN A 132 -2.15 21.27 10.17
N SER A 133 -1.51 21.43 9.00
CA SER A 133 -0.05 21.48 8.79
C SER A 133 0.74 20.21 9.16
N ASN A 134 0.16 19.24 9.85
CA ASN A 134 0.87 18.04 10.32
C ASN A 134 0.14 16.70 10.15
N LEU A 135 -1.16 16.71 9.82
CA LEU A 135 -1.88 15.49 9.50
C LEU A 135 -1.79 15.21 8.01
N LEU A 136 -0.88 14.33 7.63
CA LEU A 136 -0.62 13.94 6.26
C LEU A 136 -1.49 12.74 5.86
N LYS A 137 -2.12 12.82 4.68
CA LYS A 137 -2.80 11.70 4.04
C LYS A 137 -2.19 11.46 2.66
N ILE A 138 -1.88 10.21 2.37
CA ILE A 138 -1.29 9.77 1.10
C ILE A 138 -2.08 8.60 0.55
N TYR A 139 -2.32 8.62 -0.76
CA TYR A 139 -2.73 7.46 -1.52
C TYR A 139 -1.55 6.89 -2.30
N ALA A 140 -1.42 5.57 -2.28
CA ALA A 140 -0.39 4.88 -3.02
C ALA A 140 -0.95 3.60 -3.65
N TRP A 141 -0.86 3.54 -4.98
CA TRP A 141 -1.30 2.41 -5.80
C TRP A 141 -0.25 1.31 -5.85
N TYR A 142 -0.66 0.08 -6.06
CA TYR A 142 0.25 -1.04 -6.31
C TYR A 142 -0.47 -2.22 -6.96
N ASP A 143 0.27 -2.97 -7.78
CA ASP A 143 -0.11 -4.32 -8.17
C ASP A 143 0.33 -5.28 -7.06
N ASN A 144 -0.62 -5.88 -6.34
CA ASN A 144 -0.34 -6.72 -5.19
C ASN A 144 0.29 -8.07 -5.54
N GLU A 145 0.29 -8.47 -6.82
CA GLU A 145 0.91 -9.70 -7.29
C GLU A 145 2.26 -9.42 -7.97
N TRP A 146 2.26 -8.55 -8.98
CA TRP A 146 3.43 -8.30 -9.82
C TRP A 146 4.53 -7.52 -9.10
N GLY A 147 4.18 -6.46 -8.38
CA GLY A 147 5.14 -5.65 -7.64
C GLY A 147 5.94 -6.46 -6.62
N TYR A 148 5.26 -7.33 -5.85
CA TYR A 148 5.93 -8.23 -4.91
C TYR A 148 6.83 -9.26 -5.62
N SER A 149 6.35 -9.85 -6.72
CA SER A 149 7.12 -10.82 -7.50
C SER A 149 8.41 -10.21 -8.04
N CYS A 150 8.35 -8.97 -8.53
CA CYS A 150 9.54 -8.22 -8.95
C CYS A 150 10.52 -7.99 -7.80
N ARG A 151 10.03 -7.59 -6.62
CA ARG A 151 10.91 -7.40 -5.44
C ARG A 151 11.54 -8.71 -4.97
N LEU A 152 10.84 -9.82 -5.06
CA LEU A 152 11.41 -11.13 -4.72
C LEU A 152 12.56 -11.50 -5.69
N ALA A 153 12.39 -11.24 -6.99
CA ALA A 153 13.43 -11.45 -7.97
C ALA A 153 14.65 -10.55 -7.71
N ASP A 154 14.43 -9.25 -7.45
CA ASP A 154 15.50 -8.30 -7.13
C ASP A 154 16.26 -8.70 -5.85
N LEU A 155 15.55 -9.14 -4.83
CA LEU A 155 16.18 -9.61 -3.58
C LEU A 155 17.03 -10.87 -3.83
N THR A 156 16.55 -11.79 -4.65
CA THR A 156 17.28 -12.99 -5.01
C THR A 156 18.58 -12.64 -5.72
N GLU A 157 18.51 -11.74 -6.71
CA GLU A 157 19.70 -11.25 -7.42
C GLU A 157 20.68 -10.54 -6.47
N TYR A 158 20.16 -9.72 -5.55
CA TYR A 158 20.99 -9.02 -4.57
C TYR A 158 21.75 -9.98 -3.64
N VAL A 159 21.09 -11.04 -3.16
CA VAL A 159 21.71 -12.05 -2.29
C VAL A 159 22.81 -12.79 -3.06
N ILE A 160 22.51 -13.27 -4.28
CA ILE A 160 23.50 -13.98 -5.11
C ILE A 160 24.74 -13.11 -5.36
N LYS A 161 24.57 -11.83 -5.66
CA LYS A 161 25.69 -10.90 -5.90
C LYS A 161 26.52 -10.59 -4.66
N LYS A 162 25.98 -10.82 -3.46
CA LYS A 162 26.72 -10.58 -2.19
C LYS A 162 27.43 -11.81 -1.65
N GLU A 163 27.02 -12.99 -2.07
CA GLU A 163 27.64 -14.26 -1.61
C GLU A 163 28.76 -14.74 -2.54
N ILE A 164 28.98 -14.04 -3.66
CA ILE A 164 30.08 -14.27 -4.60
C ILE A 164 31.11 -13.14 -4.46
#